data_13b92bd1d5861142460a50dd17738767
#
_entry.id   13b92bd1d5861142460a50dd17738767
#
_cell.length_a   1.000
_cell.length_b   1.000
_cell.length_c   1.000
_cell.angle_alpha   90.00
_cell.angle_beta   90.00
_cell.angle_gamma   90.00
#
_symmetry.space_group_name_H-M   'P 1'
#
loop_
_entity.id
_entity.type
_entity.pdbx_description
1 polymer ?
#
loop_
_entity_poly.entity_id
_entity_poly.type
_entity_poly.pdbx_seq_one_letter_code
_entity_poly.pdbx_strand_id
1 'polypeptide(L)'
;SKYSWDGQLEWNYEIANETYQLHHDIEPLPNGNILVLAWERKTANEAFGIGRQTIDNPLNEMWSEAILELELIDSNNANIVWEWHLWDHLIQDIDPELPNYGVVADHPELQDINYGNVGSMCDPLGPNGDWKHLNSIDYNEELDQIIISSRHHDEIYIIDHSTTTEEAASSSGGNSGKGGNYLYLSLIHISEPTRQLC
;
A
#
# COMPACT_ATOMS: atom_id res chain seq x y z
N SER A 1 -3.59 14.81 -11.73
CA SER A 1 -3.41 15.83 -12.78
C SER A 1 -2.13 16.62 -12.56
N LYS A 2 -1.45 17.01 -13.64
CA LYS A 2 -0.29 17.91 -13.64
C LYS A 2 -0.64 19.21 -14.34
N TYR A 3 -0.27 20.31 -13.73
CA TYR A 3 -0.49 21.67 -14.26
C TYR A 3 0.84 22.41 -14.37
N SER A 4 0.96 23.28 -15.39
CA SER A 4 2.04 24.27 -15.47
C SER A 4 1.85 25.39 -14.43
N TRP A 5 2.89 26.21 -14.22
CA TRP A 5 2.82 27.32 -13.27
C TRP A 5 1.80 28.42 -13.63
N ASP A 6 1.41 28.52 -14.89
CA ASP A 6 0.36 29.42 -15.37
C ASP A 6 -1.05 28.78 -15.41
N GLY A 7 -1.17 27.57 -14.83
CA GLY A 7 -2.46 26.89 -14.62
C GLY A 7 -2.97 26.11 -15.82
N GLN A 8 -2.12 25.84 -16.84
CA GLN A 8 -2.51 25.00 -17.96
C GLN A 8 -2.41 23.54 -17.58
N LEU A 9 -3.44 22.74 -17.87
CA LEU A 9 -3.42 21.30 -17.69
C LEU A 9 -2.43 20.68 -18.68
N GLU A 10 -1.37 20.05 -18.18
CA GLU A 10 -0.36 19.37 -18.98
C GLU A 10 -0.64 17.88 -19.11
N TRP A 11 -1.16 17.28 -18.04
CA TRP A 11 -1.46 15.85 -18.00
C TRP A 11 -2.57 15.54 -17.01
N ASN A 12 -3.43 14.60 -17.37
CA ASN A 12 -4.47 14.07 -16.50
C ASN A 12 -4.69 12.59 -16.78
N TYR A 13 -4.53 11.78 -15.75
CA TYR A 13 -4.79 10.35 -15.81
C TYR A 13 -5.56 9.92 -14.58
N GLU A 14 -6.49 9.00 -14.73
CA GLU A 14 -7.32 8.51 -13.66
C GLU A 14 -7.25 6.98 -13.62
N ILE A 15 -6.95 6.43 -12.45
CA ILE A 15 -7.13 5.02 -12.15
C ILE A 15 -8.21 4.94 -11.08
N ALA A 16 -9.43 4.61 -11.53
CA ALA A 16 -10.59 4.33 -10.71
C ALA A 16 -11.38 3.23 -11.40
N ASN A 17 -11.15 1.98 -11.03
CA ASN A 17 -11.76 0.80 -11.64
C ASN A 17 -12.16 -0.22 -10.57
N GLU A 18 -12.51 -1.42 -10.94
CA GLU A 18 -12.94 -2.46 -10.00
C GLU A 18 -11.81 -2.96 -9.07
N THR A 19 -10.55 -2.76 -9.45
CA THR A 19 -9.38 -3.24 -8.70
C THR A 19 -8.69 -2.12 -7.95
N TYR A 20 -8.45 -0.96 -8.62
CA TYR A 20 -7.66 0.14 -8.08
C TYR A 20 -8.42 1.44 -8.01
N GLN A 21 -8.11 2.22 -6.99
CA GLN A 21 -8.46 3.63 -6.90
C GLN A 21 -7.28 4.41 -6.33
N LEU A 22 -6.81 5.43 -7.08
CA LEU A 22 -5.77 6.33 -6.58
C LEU A 22 -6.29 7.15 -5.41
N HIS A 23 -5.44 7.34 -4.41
CA HIS A 23 -5.77 8.14 -3.24
C HIS A 23 -4.55 8.90 -2.69
N HIS A 24 -4.79 9.88 -1.86
CA HIS A 24 -3.91 10.70 -1.05
C HIS A 24 -2.74 11.35 -1.80
N ASP A 25 -1.66 10.63 -2.11
CA ASP A 25 -0.38 11.24 -2.44
C ASP A 25 0.27 10.66 -3.69
N ILE A 26 1.17 11.43 -4.29
CA ILE A 26 1.95 11.07 -5.47
C ILE A 26 3.37 11.61 -5.32
N GLU A 27 4.37 10.90 -5.86
CA GLU A 27 5.76 11.32 -5.85
C GLU A 27 6.36 11.29 -7.26
N PRO A 28 6.79 12.44 -7.82
CA PRO A 28 7.49 12.50 -9.09
C PRO A 28 8.91 11.94 -9.00
N LEU A 29 9.25 11.05 -9.92
CA LEU A 29 10.60 10.47 -10.02
C LEU A 29 11.53 11.26 -10.93
N PRO A 30 12.86 11.18 -10.73
CA PRO A 30 13.86 11.86 -11.59
C PRO A 30 13.81 11.45 -13.06
N ASN A 31 13.34 10.22 -13.37
CA ASN A 31 13.16 9.72 -14.73
C ASN A 31 11.93 10.31 -15.45
N GLY A 32 11.11 11.10 -14.75
CA GLY A 32 9.89 11.70 -15.27
C GLY A 32 8.62 10.87 -15.03
N ASN A 33 8.74 9.68 -14.49
CA ASN A 33 7.62 8.86 -14.05
C ASN A 33 7.03 9.39 -12.74
N ILE A 34 5.92 8.84 -12.30
CA ILE A 34 5.24 9.25 -11.07
C ILE A 34 4.88 8.00 -10.28
N LEU A 35 5.28 7.95 -9.00
CA LEU A 35 4.74 6.99 -8.04
C LEU A 35 3.38 7.49 -7.54
N VAL A 36 2.43 6.58 -7.41
CA VAL A 36 1.08 6.88 -6.90
C VAL A 36 0.67 5.83 -5.88
N LEU A 37 -0.04 6.27 -4.84
CA LEU A 37 -0.71 5.38 -3.90
C LEU A 37 -2.07 4.96 -4.47
N ALA A 38 -2.37 3.68 -4.37
CA ALA A 38 -3.65 3.13 -4.78
C ALA A 38 -4.21 2.16 -3.74
N TRP A 39 -5.50 2.30 -3.41
CA TRP A 39 -6.22 1.19 -2.80
C TRP A 39 -6.35 0.06 -3.81
N GLU A 40 -6.06 -1.14 -3.36
CA GLU A 40 -6.30 -2.38 -4.09
C GLU A 40 -7.45 -3.13 -3.43
N ARG A 41 -8.56 -3.27 -4.15
CA ARG A 41 -9.77 -3.90 -3.63
C ARG A 41 -9.60 -5.40 -3.52
N LYS A 42 -9.83 -5.95 -2.33
CA LYS A 42 -9.94 -7.38 -2.05
C LYS A 42 -11.33 -7.68 -1.48
N THR A 43 -11.90 -8.79 -1.88
CA THR A 43 -13.14 -9.29 -1.29
C THR A 43 -12.86 -9.90 0.09
N ALA A 44 -13.88 -9.98 0.94
CA ALA A 44 -13.79 -10.68 2.22
C ALA A 44 -13.34 -12.14 2.05
N ASN A 45 -13.79 -12.82 0.99
CA ASN A 45 -13.39 -14.21 0.73
C ASN A 45 -11.90 -14.34 0.41
N GLU A 46 -11.33 -13.42 -0.35
CA GLU A 46 -9.87 -13.39 -0.61
C GLU A 46 -9.10 -13.16 0.69
N ALA A 47 -9.55 -12.22 1.51
CA ALA A 47 -8.89 -11.92 2.78
C ALA A 47 -8.99 -13.08 3.78
N PHE A 48 -10.14 -13.72 3.91
CA PHE A 48 -10.31 -14.91 4.75
C PHE A 48 -9.48 -16.08 4.22
N GLY A 49 -9.37 -16.22 2.89
CA GLY A 49 -8.58 -17.27 2.24
C GLY A 49 -7.08 -17.22 2.53
N ILE A 50 -6.56 -16.08 2.99
CA ILE A 50 -5.17 -15.89 3.41
C ILE A 50 -5.01 -15.60 4.90
N GLY A 51 -6.04 -15.88 5.72
CA GLY A 51 -5.97 -15.91 7.18
C GLY A 51 -6.45 -14.65 7.89
N ARG A 52 -7.08 -13.67 7.22
CA ARG A 52 -7.79 -12.60 7.91
C ARG A 52 -8.95 -13.17 8.73
N GLN A 53 -9.08 -12.77 10.00
CA GLN A 53 -10.08 -13.35 10.89
C GLN A 53 -11.41 -12.59 10.88
N THR A 54 -11.37 -11.29 10.69
CA THR A 54 -12.57 -10.45 10.76
C THR A 54 -12.55 -9.33 9.74
N ILE A 55 -13.68 -9.15 9.05
CA ILE A 55 -14.02 -7.98 8.26
C ILE A 55 -15.39 -7.54 8.71
N ASP A 56 -15.47 -6.45 9.46
CA ASP A 56 -16.70 -5.93 10.04
C ASP A 56 -17.09 -4.61 9.37
N ASN A 57 -17.31 -4.67 8.06
CA ASN A 57 -17.86 -3.55 7.31
C ASN A 57 -18.96 -4.06 6.34
N PRO A 58 -19.97 -3.24 6.03
CA PRO A 58 -21.13 -3.67 5.24
C PRO A 58 -20.81 -3.94 3.76
N LEU A 59 -19.61 -3.55 3.28
CA LEU A 59 -19.17 -3.84 1.90
C LEU A 59 -18.67 -5.28 1.76
N ASN A 60 -18.28 -5.94 2.86
CA ASN A 60 -17.57 -7.22 2.85
C ASN A 60 -16.30 -7.16 1.99
N GLU A 61 -15.54 -6.09 2.15
CA GLU A 61 -14.31 -5.81 1.40
C GLU A 61 -13.18 -5.41 2.36
N MET A 62 -11.96 -5.63 1.89
CA MET A 62 -10.72 -5.14 2.49
C MET A 62 -9.92 -4.43 1.40
N TRP A 63 -9.71 -3.13 1.55
CA TRP A 63 -8.90 -2.38 0.61
C TRP A 63 -7.46 -2.42 1.09
N SER A 64 -6.68 -3.21 0.38
CA SER A 64 -5.23 -3.28 0.55
C SER A 64 -4.57 -2.08 -0.11
N GLU A 65 -3.25 -2.05 -0.13
CA GLU A 65 -2.48 -0.95 -0.69
C GLU A 65 -1.60 -1.45 -1.83
N ALA A 66 -1.48 -0.62 -2.86
CA ALA A 66 -0.51 -0.77 -3.93
C ALA A 66 0.22 0.56 -4.17
N ILE A 67 1.46 0.45 -4.63
CA ILE A 67 2.23 1.57 -5.17
C ILE A 67 2.48 1.26 -6.64
N LEU A 68 2.09 2.18 -7.51
CA LEU A 68 2.22 2.02 -8.96
C LEU A 68 3.16 3.10 -9.48
N GLU A 69 4.15 2.72 -10.30
CA GLU A 69 4.95 3.67 -11.08
C GLU A 69 4.32 3.84 -12.45
N LEU A 70 3.97 5.08 -12.77
CA LEU A 70 3.34 5.48 -14.02
C LEU A 70 4.33 6.15 -14.93
N GLU A 71 4.58 5.55 -16.11
CA GLU A 71 5.24 6.19 -17.23
C GLU A 71 4.21 7.01 -18.02
N LEU A 72 4.41 8.31 -18.13
CA LEU A 72 3.51 9.20 -18.85
C LEU A 72 3.74 9.08 -20.36
N ILE A 73 2.73 8.61 -21.10
CA ILE A 73 2.82 8.41 -22.57
C ILE A 73 2.42 9.66 -23.33
N ASP A 74 1.31 10.26 -22.93
CA ASP A 74 0.77 11.50 -23.52
C ASP A 74 -0.06 12.25 -22.48
N SER A 75 -0.80 13.29 -22.89
CA SER A 75 -1.55 14.15 -21.98
C SER A 75 -2.64 13.43 -21.17
N ASN A 76 -3.04 12.21 -21.55
CA ASN A 76 -4.17 11.51 -20.92
C ASN A 76 -3.90 10.01 -20.68
N ASN A 77 -2.71 9.52 -21.03
CA ASN A 77 -2.39 8.11 -20.93
C ASN A 77 -1.07 7.89 -20.16
N ALA A 78 -1.04 6.78 -19.44
CA ALA A 78 0.15 6.28 -18.76
C ALA A 78 0.20 4.75 -18.83
N ASN A 79 1.41 4.19 -18.77
CA ASN A 79 1.63 2.76 -18.54
C ASN A 79 2.04 2.56 -17.08
N ILE A 80 1.57 1.50 -16.47
CA ILE A 80 2.17 0.99 -15.22
C ILE A 80 3.44 0.25 -15.62
N VAL A 81 4.60 0.70 -15.14
CA VAL A 81 5.91 0.14 -15.47
C VAL A 81 6.56 -0.60 -14.31
N TRP A 82 6.11 -0.33 -13.12
CA TRP A 82 6.47 -1.04 -11.89
C TRP A 82 5.30 -0.98 -10.92
N GLU A 83 5.14 -2.05 -10.12
CA GLU A 83 4.12 -2.11 -9.08
C GLU A 83 4.60 -2.92 -7.88
N TRP A 84 4.17 -2.49 -6.71
CA TRP A 84 4.33 -3.16 -5.43
C TRP A 84 2.97 -3.30 -4.76
N HIS A 85 2.67 -4.49 -4.25
CA HIS A 85 1.42 -4.80 -3.59
C HIS A 85 1.66 -5.25 -2.16
N LEU A 86 1.07 -4.58 -1.19
CA LEU A 86 1.09 -5.04 0.20
C LEU A 86 0.59 -6.48 0.34
N TRP A 87 -0.30 -6.89 -0.56
CA TRP A 87 -0.91 -8.22 -0.57
C TRP A 87 0.10 -9.36 -0.73
N ASP A 88 1.25 -9.11 -1.31
CA ASP A 88 2.31 -10.09 -1.52
C ASP A 88 3.23 -10.27 -0.30
N HIS A 89 3.09 -9.39 0.72
CA HIS A 89 3.98 -9.30 1.88
C HIS A 89 3.24 -9.53 3.20
N LEU A 90 2.28 -10.46 3.20
CA LEU A 90 1.41 -10.73 4.35
C LEU A 90 1.87 -11.97 5.13
N ILE A 91 1.72 -11.90 6.46
CA ILE A 91 1.95 -13.02 7.39
C ILE A 91 0.75 -13.16 8.34
N GLN A 92 0.55 -14.36 8.87
CA GLN A 92 -0.40 -14.66 9.96
C GLN A 92 0.09 -15.86 10.77
N ASP A 93 -0.34 -15.94 12.04
CA ASP A 93 0.04 -17.01 12.98
C ASP A 93 -1.16 -17.86 13.46
N ILE A 94 -2.29 -17.80 12.73
CA ILE A 94 -3.57 -18.40 13.12
C ILE A 94 -3.76 -19.77 12.45
N ASP A 95 -3.60 -19.86 11.13
CA ASP A 95 -3.86 -21.07 10.35
C ASP A 95 -2.56 -21.63 9.72
N PRO A 96 -2.03 -22.73 10.28
CA PRO A 96 -0.79 -23.34 9.79
C PRO A 96 -0.92 -24.01 8.42
N GLU A 97 -2.12 -24.18 7.87
CA GLU A 97 -2.34 -24.77 6.55
C GLU A 97 -2.18 -23.75 5.42
N LEU A 98 -2.15 -22.45 5.75
CA LEU A 98 -2.00 -21.38 4.77
C LEU A 98 -0.52 -21.08 4.47
N PRO A 99 -0.19 -20.71 3.20
CA PRO A 99 1.20 -20.55 2.77
C PRO A 99 1.93 -19.37 3.44
N ASN A 100 1.20 -18.37 3.95
CA ASN A 100 1.73 -17.21 4.65
C ASN A 100 1.77 -17.40 6.18
N TYR A 101 1.70 -18.66 6.66
CA TYR A 101 1.80 -18.94 8.08
C TYR A 101 3.22 -18.75 8.60
N GLY A 102 3.35 -18.06 9.74
CA GLY A 102 4.63 -17.87 10.43
C GLY A 102 4.44 -17.17 11.77
N VAL A 103 5.50 -17.08 12.56
CA VAL A 103 5.48 -16.33 13.82
C VAL A 103 5.61 -14.85 13.49
N VAL A 104 4.54 -14.10 13.62
CA VAL A 104 4.47 -12.66 13.25
C VAL A 104 5.62 -11.86 13.88
N ALA A 105 5.93 -12.11 15.17
CA ALA A 105 6.99 -11.39 15.88
C ALA A 105 8.41 -11.64 15.34
N ASP A 106 8.63 -12.72 14.59
CA ASP A 106 9.92 -13.07 14.01
C ASP A 106 10.10 -12.48 12.60
N HIS A 107 9.05 -11.88 12.03
CA HIS A 107 8.99 -11.37 10.67
C HIS A 107 8.53 -9.90 10.60
N PRO A 108 9.31 -8.95 11.16
CA PRO A 108 8.97 -7.52 11.11
C PRO A 108 9.01 -6.93 9.69
N GLU A 109 9.59 -7.67 8.75
CA GLU A 109 9.62 -7.30 7.33
C GLU A 109 8.31 -7.59 6.58
N LEU A 110 7.34 -8.27 7.21
CA LEU A 110 6.03 -8.63 6.66
C LEU A 110 4.91 -7.95 7.44
N GLN A 111 3.77 -7.82 6.80
CA GLN A 111 2.58 -7.26 7.42
C GLN A 111 1.69 -8.37 8.01
N ASP A 112 1.42 -8.29 9.32
CA ASP A 112 0.37 -9.12 9.91
C ASP A 112 -0.99 -8.74 9.33
N ILE A 113 -1.61 -9.70 8.62
CA ILE A 113 -2.93 -9.48 7.99
C ILE A 113 -4.03 -9.25 9.02
N ASN A 114 -3.83 -9.67 10.28
CA ASN A 114 -4.80 -9.51 11.35
C ASN A 114 -4.61 -8.22 12.16
N TYR A 115 -3.57 -7.44 11.87
CA TYR A 115 -3.34 -6.17 12.57
C TYR A 115 -4.31 -5.09 12.10
N GLY A 116 -4.89 -4.39 13.06
CA GLY A 116 -5.82 -3.29 12.81
C GLY A 116 -7.22 -3.70 12.34
N ASN A 117 -8.11 -2.74 12.26
CA ASN A 117 -9.48 -2.91 11.77
C ASN A 117 -9.55 -2.68 10.26
N VAL A 118 -10.59 -3.18 9.63
CA VAL A 118 -10.88 -2.97 8.20
C VAL A 118 -12.14 -2.14 8.06
N GLY A 119 -11.99 -0.97 7.48
CA GLY A 119 -13.07 -0.02 7.29
C GLY A 119 -13.45 0.75 8.55
N SER A 120 -14.29 1.75 8.38
CA SER A 120 -14.83 2.59 9.43
C SER A 120 -16.35 2.68 9.32
N MET A 121 -17.04 2.37 10.41
CA MET A 121 -18.50 2.59 10.52
C MET A 121 -18.83 4.07 10.67
N CYS A 122 -17.85 4.89 11.03
CA CYS A 122 -18.01 6.30 11.36
C CYS A 122 -17.44 7.25 10.31
N ASP A 123 -17.07 6.73 9.15
CA ASP A 123 -16.62 7.57 8.04
C ASP A 123 -17.78 8.44 7.54
N PRO A 124 -17.64 9.78 7.52
CA PRO A 124 -18.69 10.67 7.04
C PRO A 124 -19.02 10.49 5.55
N LEU A 125 -18.15 9.83 4.79
CA LEU A 125 -18.37 9.51 3.37
C LEU A 125 -19.11 8.16 3.19
N GLY A 126 -19.35 7.44 4.28
CA GLY A 126 -20.06 6.16 4.26
C GLY A 126 -19.17 4.96 4.52
N PRO A 127 -19.72 3.74 4.42
CA PRO A 127 -18.96 2.52 4.65
C PRO A 127 -17.80 2.38 3.67
N ASN A 128 -16.65 1.92 4.17
CA ASN A 128 -15.46 1.66 3.37
C ASN A 128 -14.76 0.38 3.82
N GLY A 129 -13.83 -0.12 3.00
CA GLY A 129 -13.00 -1.28 3.29
C GLY A 129 -11.55 -0.93 3.62
N ASP A 130 -11.29 0.32 3.92
CA ASP A 130 -9.96 0.88 4.13
C ASP A 130 -9.26 0.21 5.32
N TRP A 131 -8.05 -0.27 5.09
CA TRP A 131 -7.30 -1.01 6.11
C TRP A 131 -6.12 -0.21 6.65
N LYS A 132 -5.14 0.12 5.82
CA LYS A 132 -3.91 0.81 6.26
C LYS A 132 -3.99 2.31 6.12
N HIS A 133 -4.68 2.79 5.12
CA HIS A 133 -4.79 4.20 4.79
C HIS A 133 -3.40 4.83 4.60
N LEU A 134 -2.64 4.35 3.61
CA LEU A 134 -1.39 5.01 3.24
C LEU A 134 -1.71 6.43 2.80
N ASN A 135 -1.02 7.42 3.35
CA ASN A 135 -1.41 8.82 3.17
C ASN A 135 -0.26 9.75 2.80
N SER A 136 0.95 9.22 2.68
CA SER A 136 2.11 9.95 2.17
C SER A 136 3.09 8.98 1.53
N ILE A 137 3.73 9.42 0.45
CA ILE A 137 4.81 8.73 -0.25
C ILE A 137 5.91 9.72 -0.56
N ASP A 138 7.16 9.30 -0.43
CA ASP A 138 8.35 10.07 -0.79
C ASP A 138 9.42 9.10 -1.31
N TYR A 139 10.34 9.59 -2.14
CA TYR A 139 11.35 8.79 -2.81
C TYR A 139 12.76 9.29 -2.53
N ASN A 140 13.62 8.37 -2.13
CA ASN A 140 15.05 8.62 -1.95
C ASN A 140 15.84 8.14 -3.17
N GLU A 141 16.27 9.08 -4.02
CA GLU A 141 17.01 8.79 -5.25
C GLU A 141 18.38 8.14 -4.98
N GLU A 142 19.09 8.50 -3.90
CA GLU A 142 20.41 7.95 -3.61
C GLU A 142 20.36 6.47 -3.23
N LEU A 143 19.32 6.08 -2.51
CA LEU A 143 19.15 4.71 -2.02
C LEU A 143 18.21 3.88 -2.90
N ASP A 144 17.53 4.52 -3.85
CA ASP A 144 16.45 3.93 -4.66
C ASP A 144 15.39 3.25 -3.78
N GLN A 145 14.89 4.00 -2.79
CA GLN A 145 13.96 3.54 -1.79
C GLN A 145 12.74 4.44 -1.69
N ILE A 146 11.60 3.84 -1.43
CA ILE A 146 10.34 4.53 -1.16
C ILE A 146 10.07 4.51 0.34
N ILE A 147 9.70 5.67 0.90
CA ILE A 147 9.16 5.81 2.25
C ILE A 147 7.67 6.10 2.17
N ILE A 148 6.89 5.40 2.96
CA ILE A 148 5.43 5.52 3.03
C ILE A 148 4.96 5.62 4.48
N SER A 149 3.89 6.37 4.70
CA SER A 149 3.23 6.45 6.01
C SER A 149 1.83 5.86 5.98
N SER A 150 1.44 5.21 7.08
CA SER A 150 0.11 4.63 7.29
C SER A 150 -0.60 5.36 8.43
N ARG A 151 -1.76 5.96 8.13
CA ARG A 151 -2.56 6.67 9.12
C ARG A 151 -3.24 5.75 10.12
N HIS A 152 -3.78 4.60 9.67
CA HIS A 152 -4.54 3.71 10.52
C HIS A 152 -3.66 2.84 11.43
N HIS A 153 -2.39 2.66 11.06
CA HIS A 153 -1.45 1.88 11.85
C HIS A 153 -0.45 2.74 12.62
N ASP A 154 -0.44 4.07 12.41
CA ASP A 154 0.53 5.00 13.00
C ASP A 154 1.98 4.58 12.73
N GLU A 155 2.26 4.13 11.50
CA GLU A 155 3.53 3.52 11.10
C GLU A 155 4.13 4.21 9.87
N ILE A 156 5.46 4.12 9.76
CA ILE A 156 6.24 4.48 8.58
C ILE A 156 6.98 3.23 8.10
N TYR A 157 7.01 3.02 6.79
CA TYR A 157 7.70 1.89 6.16
C TYR A 157 8.68 2.40 5.10
N ILE A 158 9.75 1.63 4.89
CA ILE A 158 10.67 1.80 3.76
C ILE A 158 10.68 0.50 2.97
N ILE A 159 10.55 0.62 1.65
CA ILE A 159 10.65 -0.49 0.70
C ILE A 159 11.72 -0.21 -0.37
N ASP A 160 12.23 -1.28 -1.00
CA ASP A 160 13.21 -1.20 -2.07
C ASP A 160 12.53 -0.98 -3.42
N HIS A 161 12.81 0.14 -4.08
CA HIS A 161 12.29 0.44 -5.41
C HIS A 161 13.19 -0.08 -6.54
N SER A 162 14.44 -0.45 -6.23
CA SER A 162 15.39 -0.97 -7.22
C SER A 162 15.04 -2.36 -7.77
N THR A 163 13.90 -2.90 -7.40
CA THR A 163 13.36 -4.20 -7.80
C THR A 163 12.69 -4.15 -9.17
N THR A 164 12.64 -5.29 -9.88
CA THR A 164 11.61 -5.49 -10.90
C THR A 164 10.25 -5.72 -10.24
N THR A 165 9.15 -5.66 -10.99
CA THR A 165 7.80 -5.97 -10.45
C THR A 165 7.75 -7.40 -9.86
N GLU A 166 8.40 -8.38 -10.49
CA GLU A 166 8.44 -9.75 -9.99
C GLU A 166 9.26 -9.87 -8.69
N GLU A 167 10.34 -9.10 -8.56
CA GLU A 167 11.11 -9.03 -7.32
C GLU A 167 10.34 -8.28 -6.24
N ALA A 168 9.62 -7.20 -6.61
CA ALA A 168 8.75 -6.45 -5.70
C ALA A 168 7.62 -7.30 -5.13
N ALA A 169 7.14 -8.32 -5.85
CA ALA A 169 6.17 -9.30 -5.38
C ALA A 169 6.78 -10.45 -4.56
N SER A 170 8.08 -10.41 -4.27
CA SER A 170 8.79 -11.50 -3.60
C SER A 170 9.58 -11.02 -2.38
N SER A 171 10.16 -11.98 -1.63
CA SER A 171 11.03 -11.69 -0.47
C SER A 171 12.52 -11.66 -0.85
N SER A 172 12.86 -11.50 -2.14
CA SER A 172 14.25 -11.49 -2.61
C SER A 172 14.40 -10.65 -3.87
N GLY A 173 15.57 -10.06 -4.09
CA GLY A 173 15.87 -9.18 -5.22
C GLY A 173 16.07 -7.73 -4.79
N GLY A 174 16.27 -6.87 -5.78
CA GLY A 174 16.65 -5.48 -5.58
C GLY A 174 18.03 -5.30 -4.94
N ASN A 175 18.40 -4.05 -4.68
CA ASN A 175 19.70 -3.71 -4.06
C ASN A 175 19.79 -4.18 -2.60
N SER A 176 18.66 -4.27 -1.91
CA SER A 176 18.59 -4.76 -0.52
C SER A 176 18.69 -6.28 -0.41
N GLY A 177 18.40 -7.00 -1.50
CA GLY A 177 18.25 -8.47 -1.51
C GLY A 177 16.97 -8.97 -0.84
N LYS A 178 16.03 -8.08 -0.46
CA LYS A 178 14.79 -8.41 0.27
C LYS A 178 13.52 -8.33 -0.56
N GLY A 179 13.65 -8.05 -1.87
CA GLY A 179 12.50 -7.84 -2.74
C GLY A 179 11.62 -6.70 -2.24
N GLY A 180 10.30 -6.89 -2.25
CA GLY A 180 9.35 -5.91 -1.79
C GLY A 180 9.03 -5.93 -0.28
N ASN A 181 9.72 -6.74 0.52
CA ASN A 181 9.54 -6.75 1.97
C ASN A 181 9.97 -5.41 2.59
N TYR A 182 9.40 -5.05 3.74
CA TYR A 182 9.82 -3.87 4.47
C TYR A 182 11.30 -3.92 4.84
N LEU A 183 12.04 -2.88 4.48
CA LEU A 183 13.42 -2.67 4.93
C LEU A 183 13.46 -2.07 6.32
N TYR A 184 12.46 -1.27 6.64
CA TYR A 184 12.31 -0.57 7.90
C TYR A 184 10.83 -0.39 8.22
N LEU A 185 10.50 -0.52 9.50
CA LEU A 185 9.21 -0.23 10.09
C LEU A 185 9.43 0.59 11.37
N SER A 186 8.75 1.71 11.50
CA SER A 186 8.77 2.53 12.71
C SER A 186 7.35 2.90 13.12
N LEU A 187 7.07 2.75 14.40
CA LEU A 187 5.87 3.28 15.03
C LEU A 187 6.04 4.79 15.26
N ILE A 188 5.10 5.59 14.76
CA ILE A 188 5.13 7.06 14.92
C ILE A 188 4.77 7.46 16.35
N HIS A 189 3.92 6.69 17.02
CA HIS A 189 3.48 6.92 18.40
C HIS A 189 3.63 5.67 19.26
N ILE A 190 4.36 5.79 20.37
CA ILE A 190 4.44 4.78 21.46
C ILE A 190 3.32 5.06 22.50
N SER A 191 2.25 5.75 22.16
CA SER A 191 1.09 5.92 23.02
C SER A 191 0.04 4.88 22.66
N GLU A 192 -0.57 4.28 23.70
CA GLU A 192 -1.68 3.36 23.51
C GLU A 192 -2.71 3.97 22.54
N PRO A 193 -3.24 3.18 21.58
CA PRO A 193 -4.23 3.68 20.65
C PRO A 193 -5.42 4.20 21.44
N THR A 194 -5.59 5.50 21.47
CA THR A 194 -6.84 6.09 21.90
C THR A 194 -7.89 5.60 20.92
N ARG A 195 -8.71 4.62 21.33
CA ARG A 195 -9.91 4.25 20.62
C ARG A 195 -10.68 5.53 20.33
N GLN A 196 -10.69 5.97 19.07
CA GLN A 196 -11.70 6.92 18.65
C GLN A 196 -13.04 6.20 18.82
N LEU A 197 -13.71 6.51 19.90
CA LEU A 197 -15.11 6.15 20.05
C LEU A 197 -15.90 7.03 19.08
N CYS A 198 -16.61 6.39 18.18
CA CYS A 198 -17.60 7.08 17.35
C CYS A 198 -18.66 7.76 18.20
#